data_4f10c602c26965ff80ec27418702e478
#
_entry.id   4f10c602c26965ff80ec27418702e478
#
_cell.length_a   1.000
_cell.length_b   1.000
_cell.length_c   1.000
_cell.angle_alpha   90.00
_cell.angle_beta   90.00
_cell.angle_gamma   90.00
#
_symmetry.space_group_name_H-M   'P 1'
#
loop_
_entity.id
_entity.type
_entity.pdbx_description
1 polymer ?
#
loop_
_entity_poly.entity_id
_entity_poly.type
_entity_poly.pdbx_seq_one_letter_code
_entity_poly.pdbx_strand_id
1 'polypeptide(L)'
;MNINKKNVSQAEEALNLASKDLIAFGKLFLPDDFMRSETPPFHYEMADAIDNLDVKQLAIILPRGHGKTVLTKASIIKDFCFCPKDDMLFYAWVSATQKLSVGNMDYIKYHFEYNDKLKYYFGSMKGRKWTEEDVELTNGCKLISKSNVAGIRGGAKLHKRYDLIILDDFEHEANTITAEARSKNSNLVTAVVYPAIEPHTGRLRVNGTPVHYDSFINNLIINYARQKEKKDEFAWKVITYKAILPDGGSLWPGWFPLEKLEEKKKFYRDSGTPSKFFQEYMMEVQSEEDSVWTQKHIKYWEGYYEYDKEEELSYIVRDGDKVPVNCFIGCDPATDIDTKESDFSVMMVIAVDSNNNRYVLEYERHRSIPTIGAKDKDGKILDKLGVVDYIIQLYNKYHCKSATVEDVAMNRSIFQALNDERRRINRYDISVIPEKPGGTQKRNRIYSGLSGIFSVGSLHFRENMFDLINEIITFGPRMAHDDTIESLYYANRHAFPPNYKQNSDQNKPKWYKPKRKAKNWIVA
;
A
#
# COMPACT_ATOMS: atom_id res chain seq x y z
N MET A 1 -0.70 -61.52 4.41
CA MET A 1 -0.70 -60.51 3.34
C MET A 1 -1.98 -59.67 3.36
N ASN A 2 -2.19 -58.88 4.43
CA ASN A 2 -3.37 -58.01 4.56
C ASN A 2 -3.01 -56.52 4.70
N ILE A 3 -1.88 -56.11 4.08
CA ILE A 3 -1.30 -54.77 4.28
C ILE A 3 -1.80 -53.72 3.28
N ASN A 4 -2.68 -54.02 2.28
CA ASN A 4 -2.68 -53.07 1.17
C ASN A 4 -3.99 -52.48 0.68
N LYS A 5 -5.16 -52.92 1.11
CA LYS A 5 -6.39 -52.28 0.58
C LYS A 5 -6.67 -50.89 1.17
N LYS A 6 -6.40 -50.70 2.45
CA LYS A 6 -6.67 -49.43 3.13
C LYS A 6 -5.65 -48.32 2.74
N ASN A 7 -4.38 -48.69 2.54
CA ASN A 7 -3.34 -47.76 2.10
C ASN A 7 -3.45 -47.41 0.62
N VAL A 8 -3.91 -48.33 -0.23
CA VAL A 8 -4.17 -48.06 -1.65
C VAL A 8 -5.34 -47.09 -1.80
N SER A 9 -6.42 -47.28 -1.02
CA SER A 9 -7.57 -46.35 -1.00
C SER A 9 -7.18 -44.94 -0.57
N GLN A 10 -6.34 -44.78 0.47
CA GLN A 10 -5.89 -43.48 0.92
C GLN A 10 -4.97 -42.78 -0.09
N ALA A 11 -4.10 -43.50 -0.77
CA ALA A 11 -3.24 -42.94 -1.81
C ALA A 11 -4.04 -42.51 -3.04
N GLU A 12 -5.07 -43.27 -3.42
CA GLU A 12 -5.98 -42.94 -4.52
C GLU A 12 -6.83 -41.70 -4.18
N GLU A 13 -7.33 -41.60 -2.95
CA GLU A 13 -8.04 -40.39 -2.46
C GLU A 13 -7.15 -39.14 -2.47
N ALA A 14 -5.92 -39.27 -1.98
CA ALA A 14 -4.96 -38.17 -1.99
C ALA A 14 -4.63 -37.72 -3.42
N LEU A 15 -4.45 -38.67 -4.35
CA LEU A 15 -4.18 -38.34 -5.76
C LEU A 15 -5.41 -37.70 -6.43
N ASN A 16 -6.62 -38.20 -6.16
CA ASN A 16 -7.85 -37.57 -6.66
C ASN A 16 -8.05 -36.16 -6.12
N LEU A 17 -7.75 -35.91 -4.85
CA LEU A 17 -7.76 -34.56 -4.29
C LEU A 17 -6.72 -33.67 -4.97
N ALA A 18 -5.48 -34.14 -5.10
CA ALA A 18 -4.40 -33.39 -5.76
C ALA A 18 -4.70 -33.06 -7.23
N SER A 19 -5.48 -33.90 -7.93
CA SER A 19 -5.89 -33.58 -9.31
C SER A 19 -6.85 -32.40 -9.40
N LYS A 20 -7.62 -32.10 -8.34
CA LYS A 20 -8.67 -31.09 -8.30
C LYS A 20 -8.30 -29.82 -7.54
N ASP A 21 -7.29 -29.89 -6.67
CA ASP A 21 -6.90 -28.82 -5.75
C ASP A 21 -5.39 -28.59 -5.83
N LEU A 22 -5.00 -27.37 -6.23
CA LEU A 22 -3.61 -26.97 -6.41
C LEU A 22 -2.83 -26.98 -5.08
N ILE A 23 -3.48 -26.61 -3.97
CA ILE A 23 -2.81 -26.62 -2.65
C ILE A 23 -2.57 -28.07 -2.19
N ALA A 24 -3.52 -28.94 -2.40
CA ALA A 24 -3.36 -30.37 -2.11
C ALA A 24 -2.26 -31.00 -2.99
N PHE A 25 -2.21 -30.66 -4.28
CA PHE A 25 -1.14 -31.05 -5.18
C PHE A 25 0.23 -30.57 -4.66
N GLY A 26 0.32 -29.28 -4.31
CA GLY A 26 1.55 -28.69 -3.80
C GLY A 26 2.04 -29.37 -2.51
N LYS A 27 1.15 -29.61 -1.55
CA LYS A 27 1.49 -30.31 -0.30
C LYS A 27 1.92 -31.76 -0.54
N LEU A 28 1.32 -32.44 -1.48
CA LEU A 28 1.64 -33.83 -1.79
C LEU A 28 2.97 -33.96 -2.55
N PHE A 29 3.17 -33.17 -3.59
CA PHE A 29 4.29 -33.34 -4.53
C PHE A 29 5.42 -32.32 -4.36
N LEU A 30 5.15 -31.13 -3.78
CA LEU A 30 6.09 -30.01 -3.64
C LEU A 30 6.16 -29.55 -2.18
N PRO A 31 6.35 -30.46 -1.19
CA PRO A 31 6.26 -30.13 0.23
C PRO A 31 7.26 -29.06 0.67
N ASP A 32 8.45 -29.00 0.06
CA ASP A 32 9.48 -28.03 0.38
C ASP A 32 9.03 -26.59 0.13
N ASP A 33 8.07 -26.36 -0.77
CA ASP A 33 7.52 -25.04 -1.05
C ASP A 33 6.18 -24.78 -0.33
N PHE A 34 5.35 -25.82 -0.15
CA PHE A 34 3.99 -25.68 0.35
C PHE A 34 3.80 -25.96 1.84
N MET A 35 4.81 -26.51 2.52
CA MET A 35 4.73 -26.89 3.94
C MET A 35 5.72 -26.13 4.83
N ARG A 36 6.35 -25.07 4.33
CA ARG A 36 7.28 -24.22 5.12
C ARG A 36 6.56 -23.40 6.20
N SER A 37 5.31 -23.08 5.97
CA SER A 37 4.43 -22.40 6.91
C SER A 37 3.00 -22.86 6.67
N GLU A 38 2.10 -22.49 7.57
CA GLU A 38 0.67 -22.65 7.34
C GLU A 38 0.24 -21.92 6.06
N THR A 39 -0.61 -22.58 5.26
CA THR A 39 -1.13 -21.99 4.02
C THR A 39 -2.13 -20.88 4.34
N PRO A 40 -1.84 -19.62 3.99
CA PRO A 40 -2.71 -18.50 4.31
C PRO A 40 -3.99 -18.50 3.43
N PRO A 41 -5.08 -17.86 3.87
CA PRO A 41 -6.34 -17.83 3.13
C PRO A 41 -6.24 -17.34 1.68
N PHE A 42 -5.42 -16.32 1.43
CA PHE A 42 -5.25 -15.77 0.08
C PHE A 42 -4.59 -16.76 -0.91
N HIS A 43 -3.80 -17.75 -0.44
CA HIS A 43 -3.26 -18.80 -1.29
C HIS A 43 -4.34 -19.75 -1.79
N TYR A 44 -5.37 -20.03 -0.98
CA TYR A 44 -6.53 -20.82 -1.44
C TYR A 44 -7.32 -20.06 -2.49
N GLU A 45 -7.56 -18.75 -2.30
CA GLU A 45 -8.21 -17.91 -3.32
C GLU A 45 -7.42 -17.87 -4.63
N MET A 46 -6.08 -17.75 -4.54
CA MET A 46 -5.22 -17.82 -5.73
C MET A 46 -5.32 -19.18 -6.42
N ALA A 47 -5.24 -20.27 -5.66
CA ALA A 47 -5.30 -21.63 -6.19
C ALA A 47 -6.64 -21.90 -6.89
N ASP A 48 -7.75 -21.51 -6.27
CA ASP A 48 -9.09 -21.61 -6.86
C ASP A 48 -9.21 -20.82 -8.17
N ALA A 49 -8.64 -19.60 -8.20
CA ALA A 49 -8.68 -18.78 -9.41
C ALA A 49 -7.77 -19.33 -10.53
N ILE A 50 -6.64 -19.92 -10.18
CA ILE A 50 -5.71 -20.57 -11.14
C ILE A 50 -6.34 -21.83 -11.72
N ASP A 51 -6.93 -22.68 -10.89
CA ASP A 51 -7.54 -23.95 -11.30
C ASP A 51 -8.86 -23.76 -12.06
N ASN A 52 -9.55 -22.63 -11.87
CA ASN A 52 -10.82 -22.36 -12.54
C ASN A 52 -10.60 -22.09 -14.04
N LEU A 53 -11.07 -22.99 -14.89
CA LEU A 53 -10.95 -22.92 -16.35
C LEU A 53 -11.82 -21.81 -16.97
N ASP A 54 -12.85 -21.33 -16.27
CA ASP A 54 -13.72 -20.24 -16.75
C ASP A 54 -13.04 -18.86 -16.56
N VAL A 55 -12.05 -18.77 -15.69
CA VAL A 55 -11.25 -17.56 -15.52
C VAL A 55 -10.24 -17.44 -16.66
N LYS A 56 -10.62 -16.77 -17.74
CA LYS A 56 -9.78 -16.64 -18.94
C LYS A 56 -8.61 -15.67 -18.74
N GLN A 57 -8.82 -14.52 -18.08
CA GLN A 57 -7.78 -13.55 -17.75
C GLN A 57 -7.68 -13.40 -16.23
N LEU A 58 -6.51 -13.71 -15.67
CA LEU A 58 -6.23 -13.59 -14.25
C LEU A 58 -4.96 -12.76 -14.02
N ALA A 59 -5.07 -11.73 -13.18
CA ALA A 59 -3.94 -10.95 -12.69
C ALA A 59 -3.74 -11.22 -11.19
N ILE A 60 -2.56 -11.69 -10.82
CA ILE A 60 -2.13 -11.96 -9.44
C ILE A 60 -1.08 -10.92 -9.06
N ILE A 61 -1.53 -9.87 -8.38
CA ILE A 61 -0.71 -8.70 -8.07
C ILE A 61 -0.55 -8.64 -6.55
N LEU A 62 0.54 -9.20 -6.07
CA LEU A 62 0.79 -9.42 -4.64
C LEU A 62 2.18 -8.97 -4.23
N PRO A 63 2.42 -8.75 -2.93
CA PRO A 63 3.71 -8.38 -2.41
C PRO A 63 4.81 -9.38 -2.79
N ARG A 64 6.04 -8.88 -2.84
CA ARG A 64 7.20 -9.71 -3.12
C ARG A 64 7.35 -10.84 -2.10
N GLY A 65 7.62 -12.06 -2.58
CA GLY A 65 7.80 -13.24 -1.71
C GLY A 65 6.49 -13.88 -1.22
N HIS A 66 5.31 -13.46 -1.72
CA HIS A 66 4.01 -13.98 -1.30
C HIS A 66 3.46 -15.12 -2.19
N GLY A 67 4.33 -15.89 -2.84
CA GLY A 67 3.97 -17.17 -3.46
C GLY A 67 3.44 -17.15 -4.90
N LYS A 68 3.28 -15.97 -5.56
CA LYS A 68 2.76 -15.84 -6.93
C LYS A 68 3.37 -16.86 -7.91
N THR A 69 4.67 -16.77 -8.10
CA THR A 69 5.43 -17.59 -9.05
C THR A 69 5.44 -19.07 -8.66
N VAL A 70 5.46 -19.38 -7.35
CA VAL A 70 5.47 -20.76 -6.84
C VAL A 70 4.16 -21.47 -7.16
N LEU A 71 3.01 -20.85 -6.84
CA LEU A 71 1.70 -21.43 -7.14
C LEU A 71 1.49 -21.61 -8.64
N THR A 72 1.93 -20.62 -9.44
CA THR A 72 1.82 -20.70 -10.91
C THR A 72 2.69 -21.81 -11.48
N LYS A 73 3.92 -22.03 -10.98
CA LYS A 73 4.76 -23.17 -11.40
C LYS A 73 4.15 -24.50 -10.99
N ALA A 74 3.62 -24.58 -9.78
CA ALA A 74 2.93 -25.79 -9.31
C ALA A 74 1.72 -26.14 -10.17
N SER A 75 0.95 -25.13 -10.63
CA SER A 75 -0.20 -25.36 -11.51
C SER A 75 0.21 -25.94 -12.85
N ILE A 76 1.32 -25.50 -13.44
CA ILE A 76 1.83 -26.08 -14.70
C ILE A 76 2.22 -27.56 -14.50
N ILE A 77 2.94 -27.86 -13.40
CA ILE A 77 3.33 -29.25 -13.09
C ILE A 77 2.09 -30.10 -12.90
N LYS A 78 1.10 -29.61 -12.15
CA LYS A 78 -0.19 -30.29 -11.94
C LYS A 78 -0.91 -30.54 -13.26
N ASP A 79 -1.12 -29.48 -14.06
CA ASP A 79 -1.83 -29.58 -15.34
C ASP A 79 -1.16 -30.61 -16.26
N PHE A 80 0.17 -30.61 -16.33
CA PHE A 80 0.90 -31.56 -17.17
C PHE A 80 0.87 -33.00 -16.65
N CYS A 81 0.90 -33.19 -15.32
CA CYS A 81 0.79 -34.51 -14.71
C CYS A 81 -0.56 -35.15 -14.96
N PHE A 82 -1.65 -34.39 -14.90
CA PHE A 82 -3.01 -34.88 -15.06
C PHE A 82 -3.58 -34.68 -16.47
N CYS A 83 -2.78 -34.15 -17.41
CA CYS A 83 -3.22 -33.98 -18.80
C CYS A 83 -3.51 -35.34 -19.48
N PRO A 84 -4.70 -35.53 -20.03
CA PRO A 84 -4.98 -36.67 -20.88
C PRO A 84 -4.02 -36.76 -22.07
N LYS A 85 -3.63 -37.96 -22.50
CA LYS A 85 -2.64 -38.16 -23.58
C LYS A 85 -3.02 -37.51 -24.92
N ASP A 86 -4.31 -37.30 -25.15
CA ASP A 86 -4.85 -36.78 -26.40
C ASP A 86 -5.00 -35.25 -26.41
N ASP A 87 -4.87 -34.58 -25.25
CA ASP A 87 -5.11 -33.12 -25.11
C ASP A 87 -3.91 -32.26 -25.41
N MET A 88 -2.70 -32.71 -25.15
CA MET A 88 -1.42 -32.06 -25.49
C MET A 88 -1.41 -30.56 -25.18
N LEU A 89 -1.37 -30.18 -23.91
CA LEU A 89 -1.35 -28.77 -23.51
C LEU A 89 -0.10 -28.04 -24.04
N PHE A 90 -0.29 -26.82 -24.54
CA PHE A 90 0.77 -25.96 -25.03
C PHE A 90 0.82 -24.64 -24.26
N TYR A 91 1.83 -24.48 -23.43
CA TYR A 91 2.00 -23.35 -22.52
C TYR A 91 3.20 -22.48 -22.88
N ALA A 92 3.13 -21.20 -22.58
CA ALA A 92 4.25 -20.28 -22.67
C ALA A 92 4.44 -19.54 -21.35
N TRP A 93 5.70 -19.43 -20.92
CA TRP A 93 6.15 -18.63 -19.79
C TRP A 93 7.01 -17.46 -20.28
N VAL A 94 6.65 -16.23 -19.91
CA VAL A 94 7.37 -15.03 -20.29
C VAL A 94 7.80 -14.29 -19.03
N SER A 95 9.09 -13.96 -18.93
CA SER A 95 9.65 -13.12 -17.87
C SER A 95 10.42 -11.94 -18.45
N ALA A 96 10.74 -10.94 -17.63
CA ALA A 96 11.44 -9.73 -18.06
C ALA A 96 12.85 -9.99 -18.61
N THR A 97 13.54 -11.02 -18.11
CA THR A 97 14.93 -11.34 -18.50
C THR A 97 15.10 -12.83 -18.80
N GLN A 98 16.12 -13.15 -19.63
CA GLN A 98 16.50 -14.53 -19.96
C GLN A 98 16.81 -15.36 -18.69
N LYS A 99 17.54 -14.76 -17.74
CA LYS A 99 17.91 -15.45 -16.49
C LYS A 99 16.69 -15.85 -15.66
N LEU A 100 15.67 -14.99 -15.54
CA LEU A 100 14.44 -15.30 -14.83
C LEU A 100 13.64 -16.37 -15.58
N SER A 101 13.54 -16.25 -16.89
CA SER A 101 12.83 -17.17 -17.75
C SER A 101 13.41 -18.59 -17.65
N VAL A 102 14.74 -18.73 -17.79
CA VAL A 102 15.45 -20.00 -17.65
C VAL A 102 15.32 -20.58 -16.25
N GLY A 103 15.49 -19.76 -15.20
CA GLY A 103 15.36 -20.22 -13.81
C GLY A 103 13.96 -20.77 -13.47
N ASN A 104 12.90 -20.19 -14.05
CA ASN A 104 11.54 -20.72 -13.89
C ASN A 104 11.36 -22.06 -14.63
N MET A 105 11.93 -22.18 -15.82
CA MET A 105 11.94 -23.45 -16.59
C MET A 105 12.72 -24.54 -15.85
N ASP A 106 13.89 -24.21 -15.32
CA ASP A 106 14.75 -25.18 -14.61
C ASP A 106 14.06 -25.72 -13.36
N TYR A 107 13.29 -24.91 -12.63
CA TYR A 107 12.49 -25.38 -11.51
C TYR A 107 11.46 -26.45 -11.96
N ILE A 108 10.75 -26.21 -13.04
CA ILE A 108 9.74 -27.15 -13.56
C ILE A 108 10.42 -28.43 -14.04
N LYS A 109 11.53 -28.30 -14.80
CA LYS A 109 12.34 -29.44 -15.26
C LYS A 109 12.86 -30.28 -14.10
N TYR A 110 13.38 -29.62 -13.04
CA TYR A 110 13.89 -30.28 -11.87
C TYR A 110 12.87 -31.25 -11.27
N HIS A 111 11.63 -30.82 -11.13
CA HIS A 111 10.59 -31.67 -10.56
C HIS A 111 10.24 -32.85 -11.47
N PHE A 112 10.19 -32.69 -12.78
CA PHE A 112 9.97 -33.80 -13.70
C PHE A 112 11.17 -34.77 -13.76
N GLU A 113 12.39 -34.29 -13.53
CA GLU A 113 13.61 -35.12 -13.60
C GLU A 113 13.95 -35.77 -12.26
N TYR A 114 13.72 -35.10 -11.13
CA TYR A 114 14.29 -35.53 -9.83
C TYR A 114 13.27 -35.75 -8.72
N ASN A 115 12.00 -35.35 -8.90
CA ASN A 115 10.98 -35.57 -7.88
C ASN A 115 10.50 -37.03 -7.91
N ASP A 116 10.92 -37.80 -6.91
CA ASP A 116 10.62 -39.24 -6.84
C ASP A 116 9.13 -39.55 -6.70
N LYS A 117 8.36 -38.68 -6.02
CA LYS A 117 6.90 -38.84 -5.92
C LYS A 117 6.23 -38.66 -7.27
N LEU A 118 6.62 -37.62 -8.03
CA LEU A 118 6.08 -37.43 -9.38
C LEU A 118 6.44 -38.60 -10.29
N LYS A 119 7.68 -39.09 -10.26
CA LYS A 119 8.09 -40.29 -11.03
C LYS A 119 7.32 -41.54 -10.64
N TYR A 120 7.06 -41.71 -9.34
CA TYR A 120 6.32 -42.86 -8.85
C TYR A 120 4.89 -42.91 -9.40
N TYR A 121 4.18 -41.77 -9.39
CA TYR A 121 2.77 -41.71 -9.81
C TYR A 121 2.59 -41.54 -11.32
N PHE A 122 3.45 -40.81 -12.00
CA PHE A 122 3.28 -40.41 -13.41
C PHE A 122 4.36 -41.00 -14.34
N GLY A 123 5.33 -41.74 -13.80
CA GLY A 123 6.45 -42.25 -14.56
C GLY A 123 7.43 -41.19 -15.01
N SER A 124 8.32 -41.54 -15.94
CA SER A 124 9.26 -40.56 -16.53
C SER A 124 8.53 -39.72 -17.56
N MET A 125 8.45 -38.42 -17.33
CA MET A 125 7.75 -37.49 -18.22
C MET A 125 8.68 -36.70 -19.14
N LYS A 126 10.00 -36.89 -19.06
CA LYS A 126 10.98 -36.22 -19.92
C LYS A 126 10.87 -36.69 -21.37
N GLY A 127 10.49 -35.76 -22.26
CA GLY A 127 10.35 -36.03 -23.69
C GLY A 127 11.65 -35.78 -24.49
N ARG A 128 11.51 -35.75 -25.82
CA ARG A 128 12.67 -35.60 -26.73
C ARG A 128 13.32 -34.22 -26.69
N LYS A 129 12.51 -33.18 -26.53
CA LYS A 129 12.97 -31.78 -26.47
C LYS A 129 13.06 -31.34 -25.02
N TRP A 130 14.27 -31.04 -24.57
CA TRP A 130 14.54 -30.74 -23.15
C TRP A 130 15.65 -29.67 -23.04
N THR A 131 15.36 -28.50 -23.59
CA THR A 131 16.30 -27.36 -23.60
C THR A 131 16.03 -26.39 -22.46
N GLU A 132 16.76 -25.30 -22.39
CA GLU A 132 16.52 -24.21 -21.42
C GLU A 132 15.23 -23.44 -21.72
N GLU A 133 14.81 -23.37 -22.98
CA GLU A 133 13.65 -22.57 -23.40
C GLU A 133 12.48 -23.38 -23.95
N ASP A 134 12.65 -24.68 -24.22
CA ASP A 134 11.63 -25.48 -24.90
C ASP A 134 11.67 -26.90 -24.35
N VAL A 135 10.60 -27.28 -23.67
CA VAL A 135 10.45 -28.57 -23.00
C VAL A 135 9.20 -29.24 -23.52
N GLU A 136 9.36 -30.49 -23.94
CA GLU A 136 8.27 -31.36 -24.36
C GLU A 136 8.25 -32.61 -23.48
N LEU A 137 7.07 -32.97 -22.97
CA LEU A 137 6.86 -34.12 -22.13
C LEU A 137 6.43 -35.35 -22.95
N THR A 138 6.55 -36.54 -22.34
CA THR A 138 6.19 -37.83 -23.03
C THR A 138 4.70 -37.94 -23.33
N ASN A 139 3.83 -37.21 -22.63
CA ASN A 139 2.39 -37.14 -22.93
C ASN A 139 2.05 -36.07 -23.99
N GLY A 140 3.06 -35.44 -24.59
CA GLY A 140 2.88 -34.43 -25.63
C GLY A 140 2.68 -33.01 -25.12
N CYS A 141 2.54 -32.78 -23.82
CA CYS A 141 2.49 -31.42 -23.26
C CYS A 141 3.80 -30.68 -23.54
N LYS A 142 3.68 -29.36 -23.77
CA LYS A 142 4.81 -28.52 -24.13
C LYS A 142 4.80 -27.21 -23.36
N LEU A 143 5.97 -26.83 -22.84
CA LEU A 143 6.22 -25.52 -22.26
C LEU A 143 7.37 -24.82 -23.00
N ILE A 144 7.15 -23.59 -23.43
CA ILE A 144 8.21 -22.71 -23.91
C ILE A 144 8.43 -21.57 -22.94
N SER A 145 9.69 -21.12 -22.83
CA SER A 145 10.09 -20.00 -22.00
C SER A 145 10.69 -18.91 -22.88
N LYS A 146 10.30 -17.65 -22.65
CA LYS A 146 10.77 -16.48 -23.41
C LYS A 146 11.13 -15.33 -22.49
N SER A 147 12.16 -14.60 -22.89
CA SER A 147 12.64 -13.42 -22.15
C SER A 147 11.99 -12.11 -22.59
N ASN A 148 11.07 -12.16 -23.54
CA ASN A 148 10.28 -11.00 -23.94
C ASN A 148 8.95 -11.43 -24.54
N VAL A 149 7.99 -10.53 -24.45
CA VAL A 149 6.63 -10.75 -24.94
C VAL A 149 6.57 -10.90 -26.47
N ALA A 150 7.46 -10.20 -27.20
CA ALA A 150 7.48 -10.27 -28.67
C ALA A 150 7.82 -11.67 -29.21
N GLY A 151 8.57 -12.47 -28.44
CA GLY A 151 8.91 -13.86 -28.78
C GLY A 151 7.75 -14.85 -28.81
N ILE A 152 6.54 -14.42 -28.43
CA ILE A 152 5.31 -15.22 -28.47
C ILE A 152 4.71 -15.28 -29.88
N ARG A 153 5.01 -14.28 -30.73
CA ARG A 153 4.49 -14.25 -32.13
C ARG A 153 4.89 -15.50 -32.90
N GLY A 154 3.94 -16.11 -33.60
CA GLY A 154 4.18 -17.26 -34.50
C GLY A 154 4.41 -18.58 -33.77
N GLY A 155 4.27 -18.63 -32.43
CA GLY A 155 4.32 -19.87 -31.69
C GLY A 155 3.07 -20.72 -31.99
N ALA A 156 3.28 -21.85 -32.68
CA ALA A 156 2.25 -22.85 -32.88
C ALA A 156 2.85 -24.24 -32.72
N LYS A 157 2.11 -25.17 -32.17
CA LYS A 157 2.44 -26.58 -32.15
C LYS A 157 1.36 -27.35 -32.92
N LEU A 158 1.69 -27.96 -34.05
CA LEU A 158 0.74 -28.76 -34.84
C LEU A 158 -0.59 -28.03 -35.12
N HIS A 159 -0.52 -26.75 -35.49
CA HIS A 159 -1.67 -25.84 -35.72
C HIS A 159 -2.43 -25.40 -34.45
N LYS A 160 -1.98 -25.77 -33.25
CA LYS A 160 -2.58 -25.37 -31.98
C LYS A 160 -1.92 -24.09 -31.46
N ARG A 161 -2.74 -23.11 -31.01
CA ARG A 161 -2.32 -21.92 -30.27
C ARG A 161 -2.02 -22.24 -28.82
N TYR A 162 -1.60 -21.26 -28.02
CA TYR A 162 -1.31 -21.45 -26.61
C TYR A 162 -2.57 -21.66 -25.79
N ASP A 163 -2.64 -22.75 -25.04
CA ASP A 163 -3.69 -22.98 -24.06
C ASP A 163 -3.51 -22.10 -22.82
N LEU A 164 -2.27 -21.72 -22.50
CA LEU A 164 -1.96 -20.81 -21.40
C LEU A 164 -0.70 -19.99 -21.74
N ILE A 165 -0.80 -18.68 -21.55
CA ILE A 165 0.36 -17.78 -21.52
C ILE A 165 0.46 -17.17 -20.12
N ILE A 166 1.66 -17.22 -19.55
CA ILE A 166 1.99 -16.63 -18.25
C ILE A 166 2.98 -15.50 -18.48
N LEU A 167 2.65 -14.31 -17.99
CA LEU A 167 3.52 -13.15 -17.91
C LEU A 167 3.93 -12.99 -16.45
N ASP A 168 5.16 -13.37 -16.10
CA ASP A 168 5.67 -13.35 -14.72
C ASP A 168 6.75 -12.30 -14.58
N ASP A 169 6.47 -11.25 -13.80
CA ASP A 169 7.33 -10.08 -13.62
C ASP A 169 7.86 -9.52 -14.97
N PHE A 170 6.97 -9.41 -15.97
CA PHE A 170 7.36 -8.96 -17.31
C PHE A 170 7.61 -7.45 -17.39
N GLU A 171 6.99 -6.66 -16.50
CA GLU A 171 7.30 -5.25 -16.30
C GLU A 171 8.37 -5.10 -15.22
N HIS A 172 9.36 -4.26 -15.47
CA HIS A 172 10.43 -3.89 -14.55
C HIS A 172 10.85 -2.44 -14.80
N GLU A 173 11.63 -1.86 -13.90
CA GLU A 173 11.97 -0.43 -13.96
C GLU A 173 12.50 -0.02 -15.35
N ALA A 174 13.48 -0.75 -15.90
CA ALA A 174 14.10 -0.35 -17.15
C ALA A 174 13.15 -0.35 -18.37
N ASN A 175 12.08 -1.17 -18.37
CA ASN A 175 11.11 -1.20 -19.47
C ASN A 175 9.83 -0.41 -19.20
N THR A 176 9.80 0.38 -18.10
CA THR A 176 8.67 1.22 -17.73
C THR A 176 9.02 2.70 -17.52
N ILE A 177 10.29 3.08 -17.69
CA ILE A 177 10.78 4.44 -17.49
C ILE A 177 10.01 5.45 -18.35
N THR A 178 9.91 5.22 -19.67
CA THR A 178 9.28 6.18 -20.59
C THR A 178 7.83 5.81 -20.87
N ALA A 179 6.99 6.81 -21.18
CA ALA A 179 5.60 6.61 -21.60
C ALA A 179 5.48 5.69 -22.82
N GLU A 180 6.44 5.80 -23.77
CA GLU A 180 6.52 4.94 -24.95
C GLU A 180 6.79 3.48 -24.58
N ALA A 181 7.71 3.23 -23.64
CA ALA A 181 8.01 1.88 -23.16
C ALA A 181 6.79 1.25 -22.47
N ARG A 182 6.06 2.01 -21.64
CA ARG A 182 4.83 1.56 -20.98
C ARG A 182 3.72 1.26 -21.99
N SER A 183 3.51 2.17 -22.95
CA SER A 183 2.56 1.95 -24.05
C SER A 183 2.92 0.72 -24.89
N LYS A 184 4.22 0.51 -25.15
CA LYS A 184 4.73 -0.69 -25.84
C LYS A 184 4.42 -1.96 -25.07
N ASN A 185 4.62 -1.99 -23.74
CA ASN A 185 4.27 -3.14 -22.90
C ASN A 185 2.77 -3.46 -22.98
N SER A 186 1.91 -2.45 -22.83
CA SER A 186 0.46 -2.62 -22.93
C SER A 186 0.03 -3.13 -24.31
N ASN A 187 0.59 -2.57 -25.37
CA ASN A 187 0.34 -3.00 -26.75
C ASN A 187 0.83 -4.44 -27.01
N LEU A 188 1.97 -4.83 -26.43
CA LEU A 188 2.46 -6.21 -26.55
C LEU A 188 1.49 -7.20 -25.91
N VAL A 189 0.93 -6.89 -24.74
CA VAL A 189 -0.06 -7.76 -24.12
C VAL A 189 -1.34 -7.85 -24.94
N THR A 190 -1.87 -6.72 -25.39
CA THR A 190 -3.18 -6.66 -26.08
C THR A 190 -3.11 -7.09 -27.55
N ALA A 191 -2.04 -6.74 -28.27
CA ALA A 191 -1.91 -6.97 -29.71
C ALA A 191 -1.04 -8.18 -30.08
N VAL A 192 -0.28 -8.76 -29.14
CA VAL A 192 0.59 -9.92 -29.42
C VAL A 192 0.19 -11.12 -28.57
N VAL A 193 0.12 -10.96 -27.24
CA VAL A 193 -0.15 -12.08 -26.33
C VAL A 193 -1.60 -12.56 -26.45
N TYR A 194 -2.53 -11.64 -26.27
CA TYR A 194 -3.95 -12.00 -26.28
C TYR A 194 -4.39 -12.71 -27.58
N PRO A 195 -4.02 -12.24 -28.80
CA PRO A 195 -4.35 -12.96 -30.02
C PRO A 195 -3.60 -14.27 -30.23
N ALA A 196 -2.51 -14.54 -29.50
CA ALA A 196 -1.77 -15.79 -29.60
C ALA A 196 -2.39 -16.95 -28.79
N ILE A 197 -3.33 -16.64 -27.90
CA ILE A 197 -4.05 -17.59 -27.05
C ILE A 197 -5.12 -18.34 -27.88
N GLU A 198 -5.38 -19.59 -27.52
CA GLU A 198 -6.49 -20.37 -28.10
C GLU A 198 -7.83 -19.67 -27.84
N PRO A 199 -8.65 -19.38 -28.87
CA PRO A 199 -9.82 -18.52 -28.72
C PRO A 199 -10.87 -19.01 -27.73
N HIS A 200 -11.07 -20.31 -27.59
CA HIS A 200 -12.16 -20.89 -26.80
C HIS A 200 -11.72 -21.33 -25.40
N THR A 201 -10.56 -21.95 -25.30
CA THR A 201 -10.07 -22.58 -24.07
C THR A 201 -8.86 -21.88 -23.47
N GLY A 202 -8.23 -20.99 -24.22
CA GLY A 202 -6.98 -20.37 -23.84
C GLY A 202 -7.11 -19.39 -22.66
N ARG A 203 -6.06 -19.31 -21.88
CA ARG A 203 -6.00 -18.53 -20.64
C ARG A 203 -4.77 -17.62 -20.63
N LEU A 204 -4.91 -16.46 -19.99
CA LEU A 204 -3.82 -15.52 -19.74
C LEU A 204 -3.65 -15.35 -18.23
N ARG A 205 -2.45 -15.47 -17.73
CA ARG A 205 -2.06 -15.21 -16.35
C ARG A 205 -1.00 -14.12 -16.30
N VAL A 206 -1.19 -13.12 -15.47
CA VAL A 206 -0.23 -12.04 -15.24
C VAL A 206 0.12 -12.02 -13.76
N ASN A 207 1.38 -12.31 -13.44
CA ASN A 207 1.90 -12.19 -12.09
C ASN A 207 2.85 -11.00 -12.03
N GLY A 208 2.82 -10.24 -10.95
CA GLY A 208 3.78 -9.16 -10.78
C GLY A 208 3.50 -8.29 -9.57
N THR A 209 4.36 -7.29 -9.44
CA THR A 209 4.17 -6.13 -8.59
C THR A 209 4.12 -4.88 -9.48
N PRO A 210 3.34 -3.85 -9.16
CA PRO A 210 3.32 -2.64 -9.95
C PRO A 210 4.68 -1.93 -9.84
N VAL A 211 5.26 -1.50 -10.97
CA VAL A 211 6.57 -0.85 -11.02
C VAL A 211 6.49 0.63 -11.37
N HIS A 212 5.39 1.06 -11.97
CA HIS A 212 5.13 2.44 -12.35
C HIS A 212 3.62 2.71 -12.33
N TYR A 213 3.22 3.94 -11.96
CA TYR A 213 1.81 4.32 -11.84
C TYR A 213 1.00 4.12 -13.14
N ASP A 214 1.65 4.25 -14.30
CA ASP A 214 1.06 4.05 -15.63
C ASP A 214 1.57 2.74 -16.29
N SER A 215 1.99 1.75 -15.50
CA SER A 215 2.32 0.41 -15.98
C SER A 215 1.06 -0.40 -16.28
N PHE A 216 1.17 -1.42 -17.13
CA PHE A 216 0.06 -2.31 -17.45
C PHE A 216 -0.52 -2.96 -16.18
N ILE A 217 0.34 -3.45 -15.28
CA ILE A 217 -0.05 -4.10 -14.03
C ILE A 217 -0.80 -3.11 -13.13
N ASN A 218 -0.31 -1.88 -12.96
CA ASN A 218 -0.97 -0.88 -12.12
C ASN A 218 -2.31 -0.43 -12.72
N ASN A 219 -2.39 -0.30 -14.03
CA ASN A 219 -3.63 0.02 -14.73
C ASN A 219 -4.70 -1.07 -14.55
N LEU A 220 -4.31 -2.35 -14.42
CA LEU A 220 -5.26 -3.42 -14.06
C LEU A 220 -5.85 -3.21 -12.66
N ILE A 221 -5.02 -2.84 -11.66
CA ILE A 221 -5.51 -2.54 -10.29
C ILE A 221 -6.51 -1.38 -10.32
N ILE A 222 -6.14 -0.26 -10.96
CA ILE A 222 -6.97 0.95 -11.03
C ILE A 222 -8.31 0.67 -11.73
N ASN A 223 -8.26 -0.02 -12.88
CA ASN A 223 -9.46 -0.32 -13.64
C ASN A 223 -10.37 -1.30 -12.90
N TYR A 224 -9.80 -2.31 -12.23
CA TYR A 224 -10.55 -3.25 -11.40
C TYR A 224 -11.29 -2.53 -10.27
N ALA A 225 -10.60 -1.64 -9.53
CA ALA A 225 -11.23 -0.85 -8.48
C ALA A 225 -12.40 -0.01 -9.01
N ARG A 226 -12.19 0.71 -10.13
CA ARG A 226 -13.24 1.53 -10.77
C ARG A 226 -14.45 0.71 -11.23
N GLN A 227 -14.23 -0.49 -11.79
CA GLN A 227 -15.31 -1.35 -12.26
C GLN A 227 -16.09 -1.94 -11.08
N LYS A 228 -15.41 -2.27 -9.99
CA LYS A 228 -16.05 -2.73 -8.74
C LYS A 228 -16.98 -1.67 -8.16
N GLU A 229 -16.57 -0.40 -8.15
CA GLU A 229 -17.39 0.73 -7.72
C GLU A 229 -18.65 0.90 -8.60
N LYS A 230 -18.50 0.78 -9.93
CA LYS A 230 -19.60 0.91 -10.90
C LYS A 230 -20.48 -0.32 -11.03
N LYS A 231 -20.08 -1.46 -10.43
CA LYS A 231 -20.71 -2.79 -10.60
C LYS A 231 -20.78 -3.25 -12.05
N ASP A 232 -19.82 -2.83 -12.87
CA ASP A 232 -19.72 -3.23 -14.28
C ASP A 232 -18.93 -4.55 -14.40
N GLU A 233 -19.13 -5.28 -15.50
CA GLU A 233 -18.33 -6.46 -15.81
C GLU A 233 -16.89 -6.07 -16.17
N PHE A 234 -15.91 -6.80 -15.63
CA PHE A 234 -14.51 -6.64 -15.95
C PHE A 234 -13.93 -7.94 -16.51
N ALA A 235 -13.28 -7.85 -17.65
CA ALA A 235 -12.74 -9.03 -18.35
C ALA A 235 -11.65 -9.77 -17.55
N TRP A 236 -11.05 -9.12 -16.57
CA TRP A 236 -9.99 -9.69 -15.74
C TRP A 236 -10.50 -10.03 -14.34
N LYS A 237 -10.18 -11.22 -13.87
CA LYS A 237 -10.18 -11.48 -12.43
C LYS A 237 -8.86 -10.95 -11.88
N VAL A 238 -8.93 -10.04 -10.90
CA VAL A 238 -7.75 -9.45 -10.26
C VAL A 238 -7.71 -9.86 -8.80
N ILE A 239 -6.61 -10.45 -8.38
CA ILE A 239 -6.31 -10.75 -6.98
C ILE A 239 -5.18 -9.83 -6.57
N THR A 240 -5.47 -8.92 -5.64
CA THR A 240 -4.48 -7.97 -5.13
C THR A 240 -4.64 -7.79 -3.63
N TYR A 241 -3.52 -7.81 -2.91
CA TYR A 241 -3.44 -7.62 -1.47
C TYR A 241 -2.19 -6.82 -1.11
N LYS A 242 -2.27 -6.08 -0.02
CA LYS A 242 -1.13 -5.43 0.62
C LYS A 242 -0.50 -6.37 1.64
N ALA A 243 0.81 -6.30 1.87
CA ALA A 243 1.49 -7.12 2.89
C ALA A 243 1.03 -6.78 4.31
N ILE A 244 0.71 -5.49 4.56
CA ILE A 244 0.07 -5.03 5.78
C ILE A 244 -1.39 -4.72 5.43
N LEU A 245 -2.30 -5.41 6.10
CA LEU A 245 -3.73 -5.29 5.87
C LEU A 245 -4.29 -4.00 6.49
N PRO A 246 -5.51 -3.57 6.10
CA PRO A 246 -6.15 -2.37 6.66
C PRO A 246 -6.34 -2.39 8.18
N ASP A 247 -6.45 -3.57 8.78
CA ASP A 247 -6.53 -3.77 10.22
C ASP A 247 -5.17 -3.72 10.94
N GLY A 248 -4.09 -3.46 10.20
CA GLY A 248 -2.72 -3.45 10.70
C GLY A 248 -2.06 -4.84 10.81
N GLY A 249 -2.79 -5.90 10.50
CA GLY A 249 -2.27 -7.26 10.51
C GLY A 249 -1.41 -7.57 9.29
N SER A 250 -0.58 -8.64 9.39
CA SER A 250 0.14 -9.18 8.24
C SER A 250 -0.77 -10.04 7.37
N LEU A 251 -0.62 -9.94 6.04
CA LEU A 251 -1.29 -10.82 5.08
C LEU A 251 -0.88 -12.30 5.25
N TRP A 252 0.38 -12.55 5.62
CA TRP A 252 0.92 -13.90 5.83
C TRP A 252 1.75 -13.98 7.11
N PRO A 253 1.09 -14.04 8.31
CA PRO A 253 1.79 -14.00 9.59
C PRO A 253 2.83 -15.12 9.78
N GLY A 254 2.56 -16.32 9.26
CA GLY A 254 3.46 -17.47 9.39
C GLY A 254 4.76 -17.36 8.58
N TRP A 255 4.84 -16.47 7.60
CA TRP A 255 6.02 -16.26 6.75
C TRP A 255 6.60 -14.86 6.84
N PHE A 256 5.73 -13.86 6.88
CA PHE A 256 6.04 -12.44 7.06
C PHE A 256 5.29 -11.90 8.28
N PRO A 257 5.68 -12.22 9.52
CA PRO A 257 5.10 -11.57 10.70
C PRO A 257 5.29 -10.05 10.63
N LEU A 258 4.44 -9.29 11.31
CA LEU A 258 4.41 -7.83 11.23
C LEU A 258 5.77 -7.20 11.56
N GLU A 259 6.48 -7.76 12.55
CA GLU A 259 7.82 -7.31 12.96
C GLU A 259 8.82 -7.35 11.78
N LYS A 260 8.76 -8.41 10.97
CA LYS A 260 9.61 -8.52 9.77
C LYS A 260 9.24 -7.54 8.68
N LEU A 261 7.96 -7.19 8.54
CA LEU A 261 7.52 -6.17 7.60
C LEU A 261 7.97 -4.78 8.06
N GLU A 262 7.90 -4.49 9.36
CA GLU A 262 8.42 -3.25 9.93
C GLU A 262 9.95 -3.15 9.84
N GLU A 263 10.70 -4.24 10.04
CA GLU A 263 12.14 -4.28 9.78
C GLU A 263 12.47 -3.94 8.32
N LYS A 264 11.71 -4.49 7.36
CA LYS A 264 11.87 -4.16 5.94
C LYS A 264 11.54 -2.70 5.66
N LYS A 265 10.44 -2.20 6.20
CA LYS A 265 10.03 -0.81 6.10
C LYS A 265 11.15 0.12 6.61
N LYS A 266 11.71 -0.21 7.77
CA LYS A 266 12.86 0.49 8.34
C LYS A 266 14.09 0.43 7.42
N PHE A 267 14.42 -0.74 6.88
CA PHE A 267 15.56 -0.91 5.96
C PHE A 267 15.43 0.01 4.72
N TYR A 268 14.26 0.04 4.06
CA TYR A 268 14.06 0.90 2.90
C TYR A 268 14.13 2.39 3.25
N ARG A 269 13.65 2.77 4.44
CA ARG A 269 13.79 4.12 4.96
C ARG A 269 15.25 4.51 5.13
N ASP A 270 15.97 3.71 5.93
CA ASP A 270 17.36 3.99 6.30
C ASP A 270 18.28 3.95 5.05
N SER A 271 17.84 3.28 3.99
CA SER A 271 18.49 3.27 2.67
C SER A 271 18.09 4.45 1.76
N GLY A 272 17.24 5.38 2.22
CA GLY A 272 16.81 6.54 1.44
C GLY A 272 15.82 6.23 0.29
N THR A 273 15.19 5.05 0.30
CA THR A 273 14.26 4.60 -0.74
C THR A 273 12.93 4.11 -0.18
N PRO A 274 12.23 4.89 0.68
CA PRO A 274 11.00 4.45 1.34
C PRO A 274 9.88 4.07 0.36
N SER A 275 9.78 4.77 -0.78
CA SER A 275 8.81 4.48 -1.85
C SER A 275 8.88 3.03 -2.36
N LYS A 276 10.07 2.41 -2.30
CA LYS A 276 10.24 1.00 -2.70
C LYS A 276 9.52 0.02 -1.78
N PHE A 277 9.40 0.31 -0.48
CA PHE A 277 8.60 -0.52 0.41
C PHE A 277 7.12 -0.48 -0.01
N PHE A 278 6.58 0.70 -0.29
CA PHE A 278 5.20 0.84 -0.72
C PHE A 278 4.95 0.16 -2.07
N GLN A 279 5.89 0.29 -3.00
CA GLN A 279 5.84 -0.40 -4.29
C GLN A 279 5.84 -1.93 -4.12
N GLU A 280 6.82 -2.50 -3.42
CA GLU A 280 7.09 -3.93 -3.37
C GLU A 280 6.19 -4.70 -2.37
N TYR A 281 5.69 -4.02 -1.33
CA TYR A 281 4.91 -4.65 -0.26
C TYR A 281 3.49 -4.11 -0.10
N MET A 282 3.23 -2.86 -0.49
CA MET A 282 1.91 -2.25 -0.35
C MET A 282 1.15 -2.12 -1.66
N MET A 283 1.74 -2.53 -2.80
CA MET A 283 1.17 -2.38 -4.15
C MET A 283 0.84 -0.93 -4.52
N GLU A 284 1.55 0.01 -3.92
CA GLU A 284 1.38 1.45 -4.14
C GLU A 284 2.55 1.98 -4.94
N VAL A 285 2.28 2.38 -6.17
CA VAL A 285 3.30 2.95 -7.06
C VAL A 285 3.06 4.42 -7.24
N GLN A 286 4.15 5.16 -7.19
CA GLN A 286 4.15 6.61 -7.19
C GLN A 286 5.07 7.13 -8.27
N SER A 287 4.69 8.25 -8.88
CA SER A 287 5.50 8.95 -9.86
C SER A 287 6.26 10.09 -9.18
N GLU A 288 7.57 9.94 -9.04
CA GLU A 288 8.42 11.07 -8.64
C GLU A 288 8.44 12.17 -9.73
N GLU A 289 8.21 11.81 -11.00
CA GLU A 289 8.22 12.76 -12.13
C GLU A 289 7.03 13.73 -12.11
N ASP A 290 5.88 13.28 -11.57
CA ASP A 290 4.68 14.11 -11.44
C ASP A 290 4.51 14.70 -10.03
N SER A 291 5.43 14.39 -9.13
CA SER A 291 5.38 14.87 -7.74
C SER A 291 5.77 16.34 -7.67
N VAL A 292 4.95 17.11 -6.94
CA VAL A 292 5.20 18.54 -6.71
C VAL A 292 6.32 18.74 -5.70
N TRP A 293 6.42 17.85 -4.73
CA TRP A 293 7.45 17.89 -3.68
C TRP A 293 8.25 16.59 -3.68
N THR A 294 9.56 16.73 -3.59
CA THR A 294 10.51 15.61 -3.61
C THR A 294 11.19 15.47 -2.25
N GLN A 295 11.96 14.41 -2.06
CA GLN A 295 12.74 14.18 -0.84
C GLN A 295 13.62 15.40 -0.44
N LYS A 296 14.04 16.23 -1.38
CA LYS A 296 14.82 17.47 -1.11
C LYS A 296 14.04 18.51 -0.32
N HIS A 297 12.71 18.47 -0.34
CA HIS A 297 11.84 19.38 0.41
C HIS A 297 11.56 18.91 1.84
N ILE A 298 11.95 17.65 2.16
CA ILE A 298 11.74 17.09 3.49
C ILE A 298 12.90 17.49 4.39
N LYS A 299 12.59 18.22 5.46
CA LYS A 299 13.53 18.56 6.53
C LYS A 299 13.15 17.85 7.80
N TYR A 300 14.11 17.26 8.46
CA TYR A 300 13.89 16.56 9.72
C TYR A 300 14.27 17.46 10.89
N TRP A 301 13.68 17.20 12.04
CA TRP A 301 14.01 17.85 13.29
C TRP A 301 14.07 16.84 14.44
N GLU A 302 14.98 17.12 15.36
CA GLU A 302 15.14 16.37 16.60
C GLU A 302 14.84 17.28 17.78
N GLY A 303 14.40 16.70 18.88
CA GLY A 303 14.00 17.42 20.07
C GLY A 303 12.66 16.95 20.63
N TYR A 304 12.10 17.68 21.56
CA TYR A 304 10.82 17.34 22.20
C TYR A 304 9.97 18.58 22.48
N TYR A 305 8.67 18.33 22.71
CA TYR A 305 7.72 19.34 23.13
C TYR A 305 7.72 19.45 24.67
N GLU A 306 7.68 20.67 25.19
CA GLU A 306 7.58 20.98 26.62
C GLU A 306 6.53 22.06 26.83
N TYR A 307 5.75 21.93 27.91
CA TYR A 307 4.80 22.95 28.34
C TYR A 307 5.21 23.49 29.71
N ASP A 308 5.43 24.79 29.80
CA ASP A 308 5.68 25.47 31.07
C ASP A 308 4.36 25.94 31.68
N LYS A 309 4.02 25.35 32.83
CA LYS A 309 2.76 25.65 33.54
C LYS A 309 2.75 27.01 34.23
N GLU A 310 3.93 27.54 34.57
CA GLU A 310 4.04 28.84 35.26
C GLU A 310 3.91 29.99 34.26
N GLU A 311 4.50 29.83 33.10
CA GLU A 311 4.43 30.80 32.01
C GLU A 311 3.22 30.61 31.09
N GLU A 312 2.54 29.49 31.18
CA GLU A 312 1.47 29.05 30.27
C GLU A 312 1.91 29.03 28.80
N LEU A 313 3.19 28.68 28.56
CA LEU A 313 3.80 28.68 27.24
C LEU A 313 4.22 27.29 26.81
N SER A 314 4.10 27.06 25.51
CA SER A 314 4.57 25.84 24.85
C SER A 314 5.93 26.08 24.19
N TYR A 315 6.81 25.08 24.26
CA TYR A 315 8.16 25.15 23.71
C TYR A 315 8.49 23.91 22.89
N ILE A 316 9.31 24.09 21.88
CA ILE A 316 10.13 23.03 21.29
C ILE A 316 11.53 23.17 21.87
N VAL A 317 12.04 22.08 22.44
CA VAL A 317 13.42 22.02 22.95
C VAL A 317 14.25 21.24 21.94
N ARG A 318 15.28 21.90 21.39
CA ARG A 318 16.26 21.31 20.47
C ARG A 318 17.66 21.87 20.77
N ASP A 319 18.64 20.97 20.77
CA ASP A 319 20.04 21.32 21.05
C ASP A 319 20.25 22.09 22.39
N GLY A 320 19.31 21.90 23.35
CA GLY A 320 19.30 22.61 24.63
C GLY A 320 18.57 23.95 24.62
N ASP A 321 18.20 24.48 23.47
CA ASP A 321 17.46 25.74 23.33
C ASP A 321 15.94 25.52 23.40
N LYS A 322 15.26 26.39 24.18
CA LYS A 322 13.79 26.42 24.24
C LYS A 322 13.25 27.47 23.27
N VAL A 323 12.52 27.01 22.27
CA VAL A 323 11.90 27.87 21.25
C VAL A 323 10.40 27.94 21.53
N PRO A 324 9.83 29.11 21.83
CA PRO A 324 8.39 29.23 22.09
C PRO A 324 7.57 28.97 20.83
N VAL A 325 6.46 28.25 20.99
CA VAL A 325 5.58 27.84 19.89
C VAL A 325 4.10 27.95 20.23
N ASN A 326 3.27 28.09 19.19
CA ASN A 326 1.84 27.82 19.26
C ASN A 326 1.54 26.48 18.55
N CYS A 327 0.68 25.65 19.17
CA CYS A 327 0.30 24.37 18.60
C CYS A 327 -1.11 24.43 17.99
N PHE A 328 -1.31 23.70 16.89
CA PHE A 328 -2.56 23.65 16.14
C PHE A 328 -2.85 22.22 15.69
N ILE A 329 -4.15 21.87 15.66
CA ILE A 329 -4.61 20.59 15.13
C ILE A 329 -5.25 20.81 13.76
N GLY A 330 -4.94 19.93 12.81
CA GLY A 330 -5.73 19.72 11.59
C GLY A 330 -6.43 18.37 11.66
N CYS A 331 -7.64 18.30 11.18
CA CYS A 331 -8.41 17.05 11.16
C CYS A 331 -9.09 16.87 9.81
N ASP A 332 -8.79 15.75 9.16
CA ASP A 332 -9.48 15.22 7.98
C ASP A 332 -10.22 13.93 8.41
N PRO A 333 -11.51 14.01 8.70
CA PRO A 333 -12.28 12.85 9.17
C PRO A 333 -12.83 12.05 7.99
N ALA A 334 -12.67 10.73 7.99
CA ALA A 334 -13.30 9.85 7.02
C ALA A 334 -14.83 9.84 7.19
N THR A 335 -15.53 9.84 6.08
CA THR A 335 -16.99 9.93 6.02
C THR A 335 -17.70 8.58 6.08
N ASP A 336 -17.00 7.48 5.75
CA ASP A 336 -17.57 6.14 5.66
C ASP A 336 -17.03 5.22 6.78
N ILE A 337 -17.92 4.81 7.68
CA ILE A 337 -17.57 3.96 8.84
C ILE A 337 -17.68 2.46 8.48
N ASP A 338 -18.44 2.11 7.44
CA ASP A 338 -18.92 0.73 7.21
C ASP A 338 -18.14 -0.10 6.20
N THR A 339 -17.14 0.43 5.51
CA THR A 339 -16.37 -0.33 4.53
C THR A 339 -14.93 -0.56 4.97
N LYS A 340 -14.43 -1.79 4.82
CA LYS A 340 -13.00 -2.14 5.05
C LYS A 340 -12.03 -1.36 4.14
N GLU A 341 -12.54 -0.63 3.16
CA GLU A 341 -11.82 0.18 2.18
C GLU A 341 -12.00 1.69 2.42
N SER A 342 -12.58 2.11 3.57
CA SER A 342 -12.80 3.53 3.89
C SER A 342 -11.48 4.31 4.01
N ASP A 343 -11.54 5.61 3.68
CA ASP A 343 -10.43 6.56 3.89
C ASP A 343 -10.03 6.63 5.36
N PHE A 344 -8.87 7.22 5.62
CA PHE A 344 -8.40 7.38 6.99
C PHE A 344 -8.95 8.66 7.62
N SER A 345 -9.38 8.56 8.88
CA SER A 345 -9.51 9.74 9.73
C SER A 345 -8.14 10.11 10.26
N VAL A 346 -7.69 11.33 10.00
CA VAL A 346 -6.36 11.81 10.42
C VAL A 346 -6.49 13.06 11.27
N MET A 347 -5.86 13.05 12.44
CA MET A 347 -5.73 14.19 13.34
C MET A 347 -4.24 14.50 13.52
N MET A 348 -3.79 15.68 13.10
CA MET A 348 -2.38 16.06 13.10
C MET A 348 -2.12 17.29 13.94
N VAL A 349 -1.02 17.28 14.68
CA VAL A 349 -0.56 18.44 15.47
C VAL A 349 0.69 19.03 14.87
N ILE A 350 0.66 20.33 14.61
CA ILE A 350 1.84 21.12 14.26
C ILE A 350 2.12 22.17 15.33
N ALA A 351 3.41 22.50 15.52
CA ALA A 351 3.85 23.65 16.30
C ALA A 351 4.43 24.71 15.37
N VAL A 352 4.18 25.98 15.64
CA VAL A 352 4.68 27.12 14.85
C VAL A 352 5.51 28.01 15.76
N ASP A 353 6.77 28.30 15.39
CA ASP A 353 7.67 29.18 16.13
C ASP A 353 7.55 30.64 15.70
N SER A 354 8.26 31.52 16.38
CA SER A 354 8.29 32.96 16.08
C SER A 354 8.89 33.31 14.71
N ASN A 355 9.68 32.41 14.12
CA ASN A 355 10.27 32.54 12.79
C ASN A 355 9.35 31.93 11.70
N ASN A 356 8.15 31.51 12.09
CA ASN A 356 7.18 30.88 11.21
C ASN A 356 7.63 29.52 10.68
N ASN A 357 8.58 28.84 11.35
CA ASN A 357 8.86 27.43 11.09
C ASN A 357 7.76 26.57 11.70
N ARG A 358 7.46 25.48 11.04
CA ARG A 358 6.44 24.51 11.45
C ARG A 358 7.09 23.18 11.75
N TYR A 359 6.70 22.59 12.86
CA TYR A 359 7.19 21.30 13.32
C TYR A 359 6.01 20.36 13.47
N VAL A 360 5.96 19.29 12.69
CA VAL A 360 4.95 18.24 12.89
C VAL A 360 5.35 17.47 14.15
N LEU A 361 4.48 17.52 15.17
CA LEU A 361 4.72 16.89 16.47
C LEU A 361 4.28 15.43 16.47
N GLU A 362 3.03 15.20 16.07
CA GLU A 362 2.37 13.90 16.11
C GLU A 362 1.17 13.91 15.16
N TYR A 363 0.77 12.73 14.70
CA TYR A 363 -0.53 12.52 14.08
C TYR A 363 -1.09 11.15 14.44
N GLU A 364 -2.42 11.08 14.52
CA GLU A 364 -3.22 9.87 14.67
C GLU A 364 -3.92 9.57 13.33
N ARG A 365 -3.80 8.33 12.85
CA ARG A 365 -4.31 7.90 11.54
C ARG A 365 -5.04 6.57 11.70
N HIS A 366 -6.34 6.61 11.59
CA HIS A 366 -7.19 5.45 11.87
C HIS A 366 -8.25 5.25 10.79
N ARG A 367 -8.59 4.00 10.54
CA ARG A 367 -9.75 3.61 9.71
C ARG A 367 -10.90 3.18 10.58
N SER A 368 -12.13 3.43 10.10
CA SER A 368 -13.36 2.91 10.71
C SER A 368 -13.49 3.23 12.22
N ILE A 369 -13.14 4.47 12.60
CA ILE A 369 -13.35 4.94 13.96
C ILE A 369 -14.66 5.74 14.06
N PRO A 370 -15.38 5.67 15.20
CA PRO A 370 -16.61 6.42 15.39
C PRO A 370 -16.33 7.93 15.52
N THR A 371 -17.37 8.74 15.34
CA THR A 371 -17.30 10.18 15.62
C THR A 371 -16.86 10.46 17.06
N ILE A 372 -17.40 9.69 18.02
CA ILE A 372 -17.03 9.72 19.44
C ILE A 372 -17.08 8.31 19.99
N GLY A 373 -16.14 7.94 20.86
CA GLY A 373 -16.11 6.63 21.51
C GLY A 373 -17.28 6.42 22.47
N ALA A 374 -17.75 5.18 22.56
CA ALA A 374 -18.73 4.82 23.56
C ALA A 374 -18.17 4.98 24.99
N LYS A 375 -18.91 5.62 25.89
CA LYS A 375 -18.47 5.93 27.25
C LYS A 375 -19.40 5.36 28.29
N ASP A 376 -18.86 4.98 29.44
CA ASP A 376 -19.65 4.64 30.64
C ASP A 376 -20.19 5.91 31.32
N LYS A 377 -20.90 5.71 32.46
CA LYS A 377 -21.49 6.80 33.23
C LYS A 377 -20.46 7.77 33.79
N ASP A 378 -19.24 7.31 34.01
CA ASP A 378 -18.11 8.08 34.54
C ASP A 378 -17.27 8.74 33.42
N GLY A 379 -17.63 8.50 32.15
CA GLY A 379 -16.99 9.06 30.97
C GLY A 379 -15.75 8.30 30.53
N LYS A 380 -15.52 7.08 31.01
CA LYS A 380 -14.45 6.20 30.57
C LYS A 380 -14.86 5.52 29.28
N ILE A 381 -13.93 5.51 28.32
CA ILE A 381 -14.14 4.88 27.01
C ILE A 381 -14.21 3.36 27.16
N LEU A 382 -15.26 2.77 26.59
CA LEU A 382 -15.58 1.34 26.74
C LEU A 382 -14.93 0.47 25.67
N ASP A 383 -14.72 1.02 24.45
CA ASP A 383 -14.21 0.25 23.31
C ASP A 383 -13.11 1.05 22.58
N LYS A 384 -13.48 1.84 21.58
CA LYS A 384 -12.55 2.60 20.73
C LYS A 384 -12.72 4.09 20.95
N LEU A 385 -11.60 4.82 20.84
CA LEU A 385 -11.60 6.26 20.73
C LEU A 385 -12.25 6.68 19.40
N GLY A 386 -13.01 7.75 19.43
CA GLY A 386 -13.53 8.40 18.24
C GLY A 386 -12.71 9.62 17.82
N VAL A 387 -13.06 10.21 16.68
CA VAL A 387 -12.40 11.43 16.15
C VAL A 387 -12.38 12.55 17.20
N VAL A 388 -13.51 12.79 17.86
CA VAL A 388 -13.65 13.82 18.91
C VAL A 388 -12.74 13.54 20.11
N ASP A 389 -12.61 12.27 20.51
CA ASP A 389 -11.76 11.91 21.65
C ASP A 389 -10.29 12.15 21.33
N TYR A 390 -9.82 11.80 20.12
CA TYR A 390 -8.46 12.08 19.67
C TYR A 390 -8.19 13.59 19.60
N ILE A 391 -9.12 14.39 19.06
CA ILE A 391 -8.96 15.85 19.02
C ILE A 391 -8.77 16.40 20.44
N ILE A 392 -9.60 15.98 21.40
CA ILE A 392 -9.52 16.46 22.79
C ILE A 392 -8.22 16.00 23.47
N GLN A 393 -7.80 14.75 23.24
CA GLN A 393 -6.55 14.24 23.80
C GLN A 393 -5.34 15.02 23.27
N LEU A 394 -5.24 15.21 21.95
CA LEU A 394 -4.16 15.96 21.34
C LEU A 394 -4.18 17.44 21.74
N TYR A 395 -5.38 18.05 21.84
CA TYR A 395 -5.56 19.41 22.29
C TYR A 395 -5.02 19.62 23.71
N ASN A 396 -5.32 18.69 24.62
CA ASN A 396 -4.84 18.72 25.99
C ASN A 396 -3.33 18.43 26.09
N LYS A 397 -2.84 17.44 25.34
CA LYS A 397 -1.43 17.03 25.34
C LYS A 397 -0.49 18.15 24.89
N TYR A 398 -0.89 18.87 23.84
CA TYR A 398 -0.06 19.89 23.18
C TYR A 398 -0.51 21.33 23.46
N HIS A 399 -1.46 21.55 24.36
CA HIS A 399 -2.01 22.87 24.71
C HIS A 399 -2.32 23.70 23.46
N CYS A 400 -3.04 23.10 22.52
CA CYS A 400 -3.31 23.68 21.21
C CYS A 400 -4.15 24.96 21.30
N LYS A 401 -3.95 25.89 20.35
CA LYS A 401 -4.73 27.13 20.24
C LYS A 401 -6.05 26.90 19.52
N SER A 402 -6.07 26.01 18.54
CA SER A 402 -7.28 25.62 17.82
C SER A 402 -7.14 24.26 17.13
N ALA A 403 -8.29 23.64 16.82
CA ALA A 403 -8.40 22.51 15.91
C ALA A 403 -9.20 22.94 14.68
N THR A 404 -8.62 22.79 13.49
CA THR A 404 -9.30 23.02 12.21
C THR A 404 -9.81 21.69 11.68
N VAL A 405 -11.11 21.58 11.45
CA VAL A 405 -11.79 20.34 11.02
C VAL A 405 -12.49 20.61 9.71
N GLU A 406 -12.37 19.69 8.75
CA GLU A 406 -13.08 19.78 7.48
C GLU A 406 -14.61 19.83 7.71
N ASP A 407 -15.27 20.86 7.16
CA ASP A 407 -16.73 21.07 7.21
C ASP A 407 -17.40 20.65 5.90
N VAL A 408 -17.62 19.36 5.73
CA VAL A 408 -18.53 18.81 4.72
C VAL A 408 -19.83 18.37 5.36
N ALA A 409 -20.89 18.23 4.56
CA ALA A 409 -22.23 17.93 5.08
C ALA A 409 -22.27 16.67 5.95
N MET A 410 -21.45 15.67 5.67
CA MET A 410 -21.35 14.41 6.41
C MET A 410 -20.61 14.58 7.77
N ASN A 411 -19.74 15.57 7.91
CA ASN A 411 -18.95 15.81 9.13
C ASN A 411 -19.67 16.68 10.18
N ARG A 412 -20.90 17.11 9.92
CA ARG A 412 -21.67 17.92 10.89
C ARG A 412 -21.88 17.23 12.22
N SER A 413 -21.98 15.91 12.25
CA SER A 413 -22.07 15.11 13.47
C SER A 413 -20.86 15.28 14.37
N ILE A 414 -19.65 15.50 13.81
CA ILE A 414 -18.42 15.73 14.57
C ILE A 414 -18.50 17.05 15.35
N PHE A 415 -18.94 18.13 14.72
CA PHE A 415 -19.09 19.42 15.40
C PHE A 415 -20.13 19.38 16.50
N GLN A 416 -21.25 18.66 16.30
CA GLN A 416 -22.27 18.47 17.33
C GLN A 416 -21.72 17.65 18.49
N ALA A 417 -21.12 16.48 18.21
CA ALA A 417 -20.54 15.61 19.23
C ALA A 417 -19.43 16.32 20.03
N LEU A 418 -18.61 17.12 19.34
CA LEU A 418 -17.56 17.90 20.00
C LEU A 418 -18.12 19.00 20.90
N ASN A 419 -19.19 19.69 20.49
CA ASN A 419 -19.86 20.67 21.35
C ASN A 419 -20.51 20.03 22.56
N ASP A 420 -21.14 18.87 22.41
CA ASP A 420 -21.76 18.14 23.51
C ASP A 420 -20.68 17.63 24.48
N GLU A 421 -19.56 17.11 23.96
CA GLU A 421 -18.45 16.66 24.78
C GLU A 421 -17.77 17.81 25.53
N ARG A 422 -17.54 18.96 24.89
CA ARG A 422 -17.02 20.18 25.55
C ARG A 422 -17.90 20.61 26.73
N ARG A 423 -19.22 20.57 26.56
CA ARG A 423 -20.19 20.85 27.65
C ARG A 423 -20.07 19.81 28.78
N ARG A 424 -20.00 18.52 28.42
CA ARG A 424 -19.89 17.42 29.39
C ARG A 424 -18.64 17.53 30.27
N ILE A 425 -17.48 17.89 29.65
CA ILE A 425 -16.20 17.99 30.36
C ILE A 425 -15.91 19.41 30.87
N ASN A 426 -16.83 20.35 30.68
CA ASN A 426 -16.72 21.78 31.05
C ASN A 426 -15.45 22.46 30.47
N ARG A 427 -15.11 22.16 29.19
CA ARG A 427 -13.93 22.68 28.50
C ARG A 427 -14.34 23.56 27.32
N TYR A 428 -14.79 24.78 27.61
CA TYR A 428 -15.21 25.76 26.61
C TYR A 428 -14.03 26.48 25.94
N ASP A 429 -12.82 26.30 26.46
CA ASP A 429 -11.55 26.80 25.93
C ASP A 429 -11.08 26.05 24.68
N ILE A 430 -11.56 24.85 24.40
CA ILE A 430 -11.23 24.09 23.20
C ILE A 430 -11.83 24.79 21.98
N SER A 431 -10.99 25.48 21.20
CA SER A 431 -11.39 26.18 19.98
C SER A 431 -11.40 25.25 18.78
N VAL A 432 -12.55 25.14 18.10
CA VAL A 432 -12.68 24.34 16.87
C VAL A 432 -13.18 25.21 15.75
N ILE A 433 -12.46 25.17 14.63
CA ILE A 433 -12.70 25.98 13.44
C ILE A 433 -13.19 25.06 12.32
N PRO A 434 -14.45 25.20 11.87
CA PRO A 434 -14.91 24.50 10.68
C PRO A 434 -14.30 25.15 9.43
N GLU A 435 -13.67 24.35 8.56
CA GLU A 435 -13.11 24.81 7.30
C GLU A 435 -13.80 24.13 6.13
N LYS A 436 -14.46 24.90 5.28
CA LYS A 436 -15.14 24.38 4.09
C LYS A 436 -14.11 24.09 3.00
N PRO A 437 -14.20 22.95 2.30
CA PRO A 437 -13.24 22.61 1.25
C PRO A 437 -13.27 23.57 0.05
N GLY A 438 -14.30 24.39 -0.10
CA GLY A 438 -14.43 25.32 -1.22
C GLY A 438 -14.70 24.64 -2.56
N GLY A 439 -14.87 25.43 -3.63
CA GLY A 439 -15.14 24.93 -4.99
C GLY A 439 -13.92 24.50 -5.79
N THR A 440 -12.72 24.59 -5.22
CA THR A 440 -11.46 24.23 -5.88
C THR A 440 -11.18 22.75 -5.70
N GLN A 441 -10.63 22.09 -6.73
CA GLN A 441 -10.21 20.69 -6.61
C GLN A 441 -9.30 20.49 -5.38
N LYS A 442 -9.52 19.43 -4.62
CA LYS A 442 -8.80 19.05 -3.38
C LYS A 442 -7.28 19.25 -3.50
N ARG A 443 -6.69 18.69 -4.55
CA ARG A 443 -5.26 18.78 -4.84
C ARG A 443 -4.75 20.22 -4.97
N ASN A 444 -5.44 21.05 -5.74
CA ASN A 444 -5.05 22.45 -5.95
C ASN A 444 -5.12 23.26 -4.66
N ARG A 445 -6.07 22.95 -3.80
CA ARG A 445 -6.23 23.54 -2.46
C ARG A 445 -5.05 23.21 -1.56
N ILE A 446 -4.69 21.92 -1.45
CA ILE A 446 -3.53 21.46 -0.67
C ILE A 446 -2.24 22.07 -1.22
N TYR A 447 -2.05 22.03 -2.55
CA TYR A 447 -0.89 22.62 -3.19
C TYR A 447 -0.74 24.10 -2.88
N SER A 448 -1.77 24.90 -3.12
CA SER A 448 -1.72 26.36 -2.88
C SER A 448 -1.50 26.70 -1.40
N GLY A 449 -2.02 25.89 -0.48
CA GLY A 449 -1.85 26.10 0.96
C GLY A 449 -0.48 25.73 1.52
N LEU A 450 0.19 24.75 0.92
CA LEU A 450 1.46 24.23 1.43
C LEU A 450 2.69 24.62 0.60
N SER A 451 2.55 24.98 -0.68
CA SER A 451 3.68 25.24 -1.58
C SER A 451 4.63 26.34 -1.09
N GLY A 452 4.09 27.42 -0.52
CA GLY A 452 4.91 28.50 0.04
C GLY A 452 5.78 28.03 1.20
N ILE A 453 5.26 27.14 2.06
CA ILE A 453 5.95 26.62 3.23
C ILE A 453 7.06 25.64 2.83
N PHE A 454 6.77 24.79 1.85
CA PHE A 454 7.76 23.88 1.29
C PHE A 454 8.87 24.61 0.54
N SER A 455 8.54 25.66 -0.23
CA SER A 455 9.53 26.41 -1.02
C SER A 455 10.55 27.13 -0.17
N VAL A 456 10.14 27.67 0.98
CA VAL A 456 11.07 28.33 1.93
C VAL A 456 11.70 27.33 2.90
N GLY A 457 11.27 26.07 2.88
CA GLY A 457 11.80 25.00 3.71
C GLY A 457 11.54 25.22 5.20
N SER A 458 10.38 25.77 5.55
CA SER A 458 9.98 26.05 6.94
C SER A 458 9.15 24.95 7.59
N LEU A 459 8.98 23.80 6.92
CA LEU A 459 8.25 22.65 7.44
C LEU A 459 9.21 21.51 7.81
N HIS A 460 9.09 21.03 9.04
CA HIS A 460 9.99 20.04 9.61
C HIS A 460 9.23 18.84 10.14
N PHE A 461 9.74 17.64 9.88
CA PHE A 461 9.12 16.35 10.18
C PHE A 461 9.94 15.52 11.16
N ARG A 462 9.33 14.54 11.80
CA ARG A 462 10.06 13.48 12.47
C ARG A 462 10.44 12.38 11.48
N GLU A 463 11.58 11.73 11.68
CA GLU A 463 12.02 10.63 10.81
C GLU A 463 11.05 9.45 10.74
N ASN A 464 10.26 9.22 11.80
CA ASN A 464 9.29 8.13 11.87
C ASN A 464 7.94 8.43 11.20
N MET A 465 7.74 9.60 10.60
CA MET A 465 6.47 10.00 9.96
C MET A 465 6.35 9.50 8.52
N PHE A 466 6.39 8.19 8.37
CA PHE A 466 6.47 7.52 7.07
C PHE A 466 5.33 7.83 6.12
N ASP A 467 4.08 7.62 6.59
CA ASP A 467 2.91 7.77 5.74
C ASP A 467 2.78 9.21 5.24
N LEU A 468 2.98 10.19 6.12
CA LEU A 468 2.97 11.60 5.77
C LEU A 468 4.06 11.97 4.74
N ILE A 469 5.32 11.56 5.01
CA ILE A 469 6.43 11.84 4.10
C ILE A 469 6.17 11.20 2.74
N ASN A 470 5.65 9.99 2.73
CA ASN A 470 5.30 9.29 1.51
C ASN A 470 4.19 10.03 0.73
N GLU A 471 3.10 10.43 1.38
CA GLU A 471 2.04 11.23 0.74
C GLU A 471 2.58 12.56 0.18
N ILE A 472 3.54 13.22 0.85
CA ILE A 472 4.16 14.46 0.38
C ILE A 472 5.02 14.24 -0.87
N ILE A 473 5.95 13.28 -0.83
CA ILE A 473 6.87 13.04 -1.98
C ILE A 473 6.17 12.43 -3.19
N THR A 474 4.91 12.06 -3.04
CA THR A 474 4.08 11.45 -4.04
C THR A 474 2.85 12.28 -4.38
N PHE A 475 2.79 13.46 -3.81
CA PHE A 475 1.71 14.40 -4.03
C PHE A 475 1.61 14.78 -5.51
N GLY A 476 0.63 14.20 -6.19
CA GLY A 476 0.48 14.31 -7.64
C GLY A 476 -0.95 14.00 -8.14
N PRO A 477 -1.17 13.96 -9.46
CA PRO A 477 -2.49 13.81 -10.07
C PRO A 477 -3.24 12.51 -9.73
N ARG A 478 -2.52 11.50 -9.26
CA ARG A 478 -3.04 10.12 -9.10
C ARG A 478 -2.60 9.52 -7.76
N MET A 479 -2.70 10.30 -6.68
CA MET A 479 -2.42 9.79 -5.34
C MET A 479 -3.42 8.70 -4.96
N ALA A 480 -2.93 7.67 -4.28
CA ALA A 480 -3.78 6.62 -3.71
C ALA A 480 -4.47 7.08 -2.41
N HIS A 481 -3.76 7.87 -1.60
CA HIS A 481 -4.24 8.45 -0.34
C HIS A 481 -3.65 9.84 -0.17
N ASP A 482 -4.45 10.79 0.29
CA ASP A 482 -4.06 12.17 0.55
C ASP A 482 -4.56 12.69 1.92
N ASP A 483 -5.08 11.79 2.75
CA ASP A 483 -5.74 12.13 4.02
C ASP A 483 -4.74 12.75 5.02
N THR A 484 -3.49 12.23 5.06
CA THR A 484 -2.49 12.71 6.01
C THR A 484 -1.95 14.08 5.61
N ILE A 485 -1.71 14.31 4.33
CA ILE A 485 -1.28 15.63 3.83
C ILE A 485 -2.42 16.65 3.88
N GLU A 486 -3.68 16.22 3.73
CA GLU A 486 -4.83 17.11 3.89
C GLU A 486 -5.00 17.54 5.34
N SER A 487 -4.83 16.62 6.30
CA SER A 487 -4.79 16.97 7.72
C SER A 487 -3.68 17.98 8.04
N LEU A 488 -2.49 17.87 7.40
CA LEU A 488 -1.42 18.87 7.47
C LEU A 488 -1.87 20.23 6.90
N TYR A 489 -2.57 20.23 5.79
CA TYR A 489 -3.14 21.44 5.21
C TYR A 489 -4.09 22.13 6.19
N TYR A 490 -5.03 21.40 6.82
CA TYR A 490 -5.95 21.95 7.80
C TYR A 490 -5.24 22.45 9.06
N ALA A 491 -4.23 21.75 9.57
CA ALA A 491 -3.44 22.20 10.70
C ALA A 491 -2.74 23.54 10.44
N ASN A 492 -2.31 23.75 9.20
CA ASN A 492 -1.61 24.97 8.79
C ASN A 492 -2.55 26.14 8.46
N ARG A 493 -3.84 25.88 8.20
CA ARG A 493 -4.78 26.87 7.63
C ARG A 493 -4.96 28.12 8.50
N HIS A 494 -5.06 27.94 9.82
CA HIS A 494 -5.26 29.00 10.80
C HIS A 494 -4.09 29.10 11.78
N ALA A 495 -2.95 28.53 11.43
CA ALA A 495 -1.76 28.55 12.27
C ALA A 495 -1.04 29.91 12.22
N PHE A 496 -0.62 30.40 13.39
CA PHE A 496 0.08 31.65 13.56
C PHE A 496 1.22 31.51 14.58
N PRO A 497 2.30 32.28 14.41
CA PRO A 497 3.42 32.30 15.36
C PRO A 497 3.02 32.90 16.73
N PRO A 498 3.71 32.52 17.82
CA PRO A 498 3.51 33.14 19.11
C PRO A 498 3.92 34.62 19.05
N ASN A 499 3.13 35.51 19.69
CA ASN A 499 3.46 36.90 19.87
C ASN A 499 4.49 37.05 21.01
N TYR A 500 5.66 36.43 20.83
CA TYR A 500 6.74 36.59 21.80
C TYR A 500 7.50 37.89 21.51
N LYS A 501 7.24 38.91 22.29
CA LYS A 501 8.19 40.04 22.40
C LYS A 501 9.42 39.46 23.09
N GLN A 502 10.46 39.13 22.34
CA GLN A 502 11.79 38.99 22.93
C GLN A 502 11.98 40.20 23.85
N ASN A 503 12.24 39.93 25.11
CA ASN A 503 12.66 41.01 26.02
C ASN A 503 13.96 41.58 25.49
N SER A 504 13.85 42.54 24.56
CA SER A 504 14.97 43.34 24.07
C SER A 504 15.57 44.24 25.15
N ASP A 505 15.19 44.04 26.41
CA ASP A 505 15.63 44.82 27.53
C ASP A 505 17.04 44.46 28.05
N GLN A 506 17.59 43.28 27.65
CA GLN A 506 18.98 42.96 28.03
C GLN A 506 20.05 43.74 27.29
N ASN A 507 19.73 44.41 26.18
CA ASN A 507 20.68 45.25 25.40
C ASN A 507 20.39 46.76 25.45
N LYS A 508 19.47 47.22 26.31
CA LYS A 508 19.25 48.66 26.47
C LYS A 508 20.32 49.25 27.38
N PRO A 509 20.99 50.34 26.97
CA PRO A 509 21.97 51.02 27.82
C PRO A 509 21.30 51.42 29.15
N LYS A 510 22.03 51.30 30.26
CA LYS A 510 21.54 51.62 31.63
C LYS A 510 20.93 53.02 31.81
N TRP A 511 21.07 53.93 30.85
CA TRP A 511 20.50 55.27 30.84
C TRP A 511 19.12 55.38 30.16
N TYR A 512 18.58 54.30 29.51
CA TYR A 512 17.28 54.33 28.86
C TYR A 512 16.17 54.34 29.91
N LYS A 513 15.52 55.47 30.12
CA LYS A 513 14.28 55.61 30.88
C LYS A 513 13.10 55.60 29.90
N PRO A 514 12.16 54.65 29.97
CA PRO A 514 11.00 54.67 29.08
C PRO A 514 10.16 55.91 29.33
N LYS A 515 9.81 56.63 28.27
CA LYS A 515 8.87 57.75 28.36
C LYS A 515 7.54 57.24 28.92
N ARG A 516 7.12 57.74 30.09
CA ARG A 516 5.79 57.50 30.62
C ARG A 516 4.76 57.91 29.57
N LYS A 517 3.88 57.03 29.13
CA LYS A 517 2.70 57.38 28.33
C LYS A 517 1.85 58.32 29.16
N ALA A 518 1.63 59.54 28.66
CA ALA A 518 0.73 60.49 29.25
C ALA A 518 -0.68 59.85 29.32
N LYS A 519 -1.27 59.80 30.51
CA LYS A 519 -2.67 59.46 30.69
C LYS A 519 -3.48 60.64 30.13
N ASN A 520 -4.04 60.48 28.94
CA ASN A 520 -5.05 61.41 28.45
C ASN A 520 -6.33 61.17 29.24
N TRP A 521 -6.60 62.05 30.17
CA TRP A 521 -7.92 62.29 30.72
C TRP A 521 -8.68 63.17 29.72
N ILE A 522 -9.62 62.63 28.98
CA ILE A 522 -10.68 63.42 28.35
C ILE A 522 -11.95 63.06 29.08
N VAL A 523 -12.42 63.99 29.89
CA VAL A 523 -13.78 64.08 30.39
C VAL A 523 -14.51 64.99 29.41
N ALA A 524 -15.49 64.49 28.73
CA ALA A 524 -16.80 65.13 28.43
C ALA A 524 -17.68 64.10 27.72
#